data_bd13f945fbb93c6e2e816e25bff50110
#
_entry.id   bd13f945fbb93c6e2e816e25bff50110
#
_cell.length_a   1.000
_cell.length_b   1.000
_cell.length_c   1.000
_cell.angle_alpha   90.00
_cell.angle_beta   90.00
_cell.angle_gamma   90.00
#
_symmetry.space_group_name_H-M   'P 1'
#
loop_
_entity.id
_entity.type
_entity.pdbx_description
1 polymer ?
#
loop_
_entity_poly.entity_id
_entity_poly.type
_entity_poly.pdbx_seq_one_letter_code
_entity_poly.pdbx_strand_id
1 'polypeptide(L)'
;MGRTKPKPYANGTWTEARMRSFVMSALRRAQWPVKYAAIQKAYVKTGPNPATGRMCKLHKCEGCGELFPQNQMAADHIEPVVPIGGFDKKGFLGYDWDELIQRLYCELDGFQALCKTCHKAKTDEEKAARKKVK
;
A
#
# COMPACT_ATOMS: atom_id res chain seq x y z
N MET A 1 21.27 -28.23 -7.32
CA MET A 1 21.26 -27.36 -6.12
C MET A 1 21.28 -25.90 -6.51
N GLY A 2 20.41 -25.10 -5.92
CA GLY A 2 20.35 -23.67 -6.18
C GLY A 2 21.57 -22.93 -5.63
N ARG A 3 21.92 -21.83 -6.30
CA ARG A 3 22.99 -20.96 -5.80
C ARG A 3 22.50 -20.20 -4.57
N THR A 4 23.35 -20.11 -3.57
CA THR A 4 23.08 -19.28 -2.39
C THR A 4 23.19 -17.81 -2.80
N LYS A 5 22.17 -17.01 -2.51
CA LYS A 5 22.20 -15.58 -2.81
C LYS A 5 23.16 -14.86 -1.85
N PRO A 6 23.88 -13.85 -2.32
CA PRO A 6 24.71 -13.03 -1.44
C PRO A 6 23.90 -12.41 -0.31
N LYS A 7 24.53 -12.27 0.85
CA LYS A 7 23.91 -11.67 2.04
C LYS A 7 24.78 -10.52 2.56
N PRO A 8 24.78 -9.36 1.87
CA PRO A 8 25.71 -8.27 2.20
C PRO A 8 25.29 -7.42 3.40
N TYR A 9 24.15 -7.69 4.03
CA TYR A 9 23.62 -6.84 5.10
C TYR A 9 23.44 -7.61 6.40
N ALA A 10 23.34 -6.89 7.52
CA ALA A 10 23.08 -7.43 8.85
C ALA A 10 24.10 -8.54 9.21
N ASN A 11 25.39 -8.20 9.11
CA ASN A 11 26.50 -9.11 9.44
C ASN A 11 26.45 -10.42 8.64
N GLY A 12 26.14 -10.34 7.36
CA GLY A 12 26.14 -11.53 6.50
C GLY A 12 24.91 -12.41 6.65
N THR A 13 23.81 -11.87 7.20
CA THR A 13 22.59 -12.65 7.42
C THR A 13 21.43 -12.26 6.48
N TRP A 14 21.48 -11.07 5.87
CA TRP A 14 20.41 -10.57 5.03
C TRP A 14 20.80 -10.44 3.56
N THR A 15 19.91 -10.91 2.69
CA THR A 15 20.00 -10.66 1.25
C THR A 15 19.59 -9.22 0.95
N GLU A 16 19.85 -8.76 -0.27
CA GLU A 16 19.37 -7.46 -0.76
C GLU A 16 17.86 -7.36 -0.68
N ALA A 17 17.14 -8.42 -1.09
CA ALA A 17 15.69 -8.44 -1.05
C ALA A 17 15.16 -8.27 0.38
N ARG A 18 15.79 -8.91 1.35
CA ARG A 18 15.39 -8.77 2.75
C ARG A 18 15.63 -7.37 3.27
N MET A 19 16.78 -6.77 2.92
CA MET A 19 17.06 -5.38 3.30
C MET A 19 16.05 -4.41 2.70
N ARG A 20 15.69 -4.60 1.43
CA ARG A 20 14.67 -3.80 0.76
C ARG A 20 13.32 -3.91 1.47
N SER A 21 12.92 -5.12 1.81
CA SER A 21 11.65 -5.34 2.54
C SER A 21 11.66 -4.68 3.91
N PHE A 22 12.79 -4.72 4.61
CA PHE A 22 12.95 -4.06 5.91
C PHE A 22 12.73 -2.55 5.79
N VAL A 23 13.39 -1.92 4.82
CA VAL A 23 13.26 -0.47 4.60
C VAL A 23 11.82 -0.12 4.21
N MET A 24 11.23 -0.85 3.28
CA MET A 24 9.85 -0.61 2.82
C MET A 24 8.85 -0.75 3.95
N SER A 25 8.99 -1.76 4.80
CA SER A 25 8.10 -1.96 5.94
C SER A 25 8.18 -0.81 6.93
N ALA A 26 9.38 -0.30 7.19
CA ALA A 26 9.59 0.84 8.09
C ALA A 26 8.91 2.10 7.53
N LEU A 27 9.08 2.37 6.24
CA LEU A 27 8.46 3.51 5.58
C LEU A 27 6.93 3.43 5.59
N ARG A 28 6.38 2.24 5.32
CA ARG A 28 4.94 2.03 5.33
C ARG A 28 4.34 2.24 6.72
N ARG A 29 5.01 1.77 7.76
CA ARG A 29 4.54 1.99 9.13
C ARG A 29 4.57 3.47 9.51
N ALA A 30 5.62 4.17 9.12
CA ALA A 30 5.74 5.59 9.41
C ALA A 30 4.65 6.41 8.70
N GLN A 31 4.11 5.92 7.61
CA GLN A 31 3.08 6.59 6.84
C GLN A 31 1.66 6.45 7.42
N TRP A 32 1.46 5.60 8.41
CA TRP A 32 0.12 5.30 8.94
C TRP A 32 -0.75 6.52 9.23
N PRO A 33 -0.24 7.62 9.86
CA PRO A 33 -1.08 8.79 10.12
C PRO A 33 -1.72 9.38 8.86
N VAL A 34 -1.01 9.38 7.74
CA VAL A 34 -1.55 9.91 6.47
C VAL A 34 -2.61 8.96 5.91
N LYS A 35 -2.37 7.65 5.97
CA LYS A 35 -3.35 6.66 5.54
C LYS A 35 -4.62 6.73 6.39
N TYR A 36 -4.46 6.89 7.70
CA TYR A 36 -5.59 7.04 8.61
C TYR A 36 -6.43 8.27 8.24
N ALA A 37 -5.77 9.40 7.97
CA ALA A 37 -6.45 10.62 7.55
C ALA A 37 -7.21 10.42 6.23
N ALA A 38 -6.67 9.64 5.30
CA ALA A 38 -7.35 9.34 4.04
C ALA A 38 -8.62 8.53 4.27
N ILE A 39 -8.60 7.56 5.19
CA ILE A 39 -9.79 6.79 5.57
C ILE A 39 -10.81 7.69 6.26
N GLN A 40 -10.36 8.57 7.16
CA GLN A 40 -11.22 9.52 7.87
C GLN A 40 -11.96 10.45 6.89
N LYS A 41 -11.29 10.85 5.83
CA LYS A 41 -11.89 11.70 4.79
C LYS A 41 -13.08 11.02 4.10
N ALA A 42 -13.12 9.69 4.09
CA ALA A 42 -14.19 8.90 3.49
C ALA A 42 -15.41 8.75 4.41
N TYR A 43 -15.36 9.28 5.64
CA TYR A 43 -16.47 9.20 6.60
C TYR A 43 -17.75 9.82 6.02
N VAL A 44 -18.86 9.12 6.19
CA VAL A 44 -20.17 9.57 5.70
C VAL A 44 -21.15 9.79 6.84
N LYS A 45 -21.32 8.79 7.70
CA LYS A 45 -22.30 8.85 8.79
C LYS A 45 -22.02 7.78 9.84
N THR A 46 -22.67 7.91 11.00
CA THR A 46 -22.75 6.83 11.99
C THR A 46 -23.95 5.98 11.67
N GLY A 47 -23.78 4.68 11.68
CA GLY A 47 -24.84 3.74 11.37
C GLY A 47 -24.50 2.33 11.84
N PRO A 48 -25.39 1.35 11.60
CA PRO A 48 -25.15 -0.02 12.04
C PRO A 48 -24.04 -0.67 11.19
N ASN A 49 -23.12 -1.34 11.87
CA ASN A 49 -22.07 -2.13 11.20
C ASN A 49 -22.76 -3.28 10.46
N PRO A 50 -22.55 -3.45 9.16
CA PRO A 50 -23.19 -4.52 8.38
C PRO A 50 -22.93 -5.94 8.92
N ALA A 51 -21.80 -6.14 9.61
CA ALA A 51 -21.44 -7.45 10.14
C ALA A 51 -21.98 -7.72 11.54
N THR A 52 -22.03 -6.70 12.41
CA THR A 52 -22.38 -6.89 13.84
C THR A 52 -23.67 -6.23 14.28
N GLY A 53 -24.17 -5.27 13.49
CA GLY A 53 -25.34 -4.47 13.84
C GLY A 53 -25.07 -3.36 14.86
N ARG A 54 -23.86 -3.28 15.41
CA ARG A 54 -23.48 -2.21 16.34
C ARG A 54 -23.28 -0.88 15.63
N MET A 55 -23.67 0.20 16.29
CA MET A 55 -23.48 1.53 15.74
C MET A 55 -21.97 1.84 15.65
N CYS A 56 -21.55 2.34 14.52
CA CYS A 56 -20.15 2.71 14.26
C CYS A 56 -20.08 3.80 13.19
N LYS A 57 -18.90 4.38 13.05
CA LYS A 57 -18.65 5.32 11.95
C LYS A 57 -18.49 4.53 10.65
N LEU A 58 -19.22 4.94 9.63
CA LEU A 58 -19.20 4.27 8.32
C LEU A 58 -18.51 5.16 7.28
N HIS A 59 -17.71 4.50 6.44
CA HIS A 59 -16.88 5.14 5.43
C HIS A 59 -17.27 4.59 4.06
N LYS A 60 -17.29 5.44 3.06
CA LYS A 60 -17.67 5.04 1.70
C LYS A 60 -16.47 4.51 0.93
N CYS A 61 -16.61 3.31 0.38
CA CYS A 61 -15.61 2.76 -0.54
C CYS A 61 -15.73 3.49 -1.88
N GLU A 62 -14.64 4.05 -2.38
CA GLU A 62 -14.64 4.75 -3.66
C GLU A 62 -14.74 3.79 -4.85
N GLY A 63 -14.47 2.50 -4.64
CA GLY A 63 -14.59 1.49 -5.68
C GLY A 63 -16.02 1.00 -5.90
N CYS A 64 -16.67 0.49 -4.85
CA CYS A 64 -18.01 -0.10 -4.96
C CYS A 64 -19.13 0.79 -4.44
N GLY A 65 -18.81 1.88 -3.74
CA GLY A 65 -19.82 2.82 -3.23
C GLY A 65 -20.52 2.37 -1.95
N GLU A 66 -20.22 1.19 -1.45
CA GLU A 66 -20.81 0.68 -0.22
C GLU A 66 -20.17 1.29 1.02
N LEU A 67 -20.87 1.22 2.16
CA LEU A 67 -20.40 1.77 3.44
C LEU A 67 -19.81 0.67 4.32
N PHE A 68 -18.68 0.98 4.95
CA PHE A 68 -17.96 0.02 5.79
C PHE A 68 -17.41 0.69 7.05
N PRO A 69 -17.24 -0.08 8.15
CA PRO A 69 -16.49 0.43 9.31
C PRO A 69 -15.00 0.57 8.95
N GLN A 70 -14.29 1.36 9.75
CA GLN A 70 -12.88 1.65 9.48
C GLN A 70 -12.02 0.42 9.32
N ASN A 71 -12.22 -0.62 10.13
CA ASN A 71 -11.41 -1.84 10.08
C ASN A 71 -11.61 -2.65 8.79
N GLN A 72 -12.60 -2.32 7.98
CA GLN A 72 -12.84 -2.95 6.67
C GLN A 72 -12.39 -2.05 5.52
N MET A 73 -11.76 -0.91 5.84
CA MET A 73 -11.28 0.04 4.83
C MET A 73 -9.77 0.03 4.76
N ALA A 74 -9.24 0.33 3.59
CA ALA A 74 -7.82 0.52 3.35
C ALA A 74 -7.60 1.82 2.59
N ALA A 75 -6.55 2.54 2.95
CA ALA A 75 -6.10 3.67 2.15
C ALA A 75 -5.17 3.13 1.07
N ASP A 76 -5.51 3.37 -0.18
CA ASP A 76 -4.79 2.87 -1.32
C ASP A 76 -4.16 4.02 -2.09
N HIS A 77 -2.89 3.86 -2.48
CA HIS A 77 -2.25 4.84 -3.37
C HIS A 77 -2.88 4.70 -4.75
N ILE A 78 -3.43 5.80 -5.29
CA ILE A 78 -4.03 5.78 -6.63
C ILE A 78 -2.97 5.37 -7.64
N GLU A 79 -1.76 5.93 -7.54
CA GLU A 79 -0.62 5.49 -8.32
C GLU A 79 0.25 4.55 -7.47
N PRO A 80 0.68 3.41 -8.00
CA PRO A 80 1.51 2.47 -7.23
C PRO A 80 2.77 3.14 -6.71
N VAL A 81 3.18 2.79 -5.47
CA VAL A 81 4.40 3.31 -4.85
C VAL A 81 5.62 2.90 -5.69
N VAL A 82 5.66 1.66 -6.15
CA VAL A 82 6.64 1.21 -7.13
C VAL A 82 5.96 1.21 -8.50
N PRO A 83 6.48 1.98 -9.47
CA PRO A 83 5.84 2.03 -10.79
C PRO A 83 5.70 0.65 -11.42
N ILE A 84 4.64 0.43 -12.19
CA ILE A 84 4.36 -0.86 -12.82
C ILE A 84 5.52 -1.33 -13.69
N GLY A 85 6.13 -0.43 -14.45
CA GLY A 85 7.30 -0.75 -15.29
C GLY A 85 8.63 -0.67 -14.56
N GLY A 86 8.63 -0.43 -13.25
CA GLY A 86 9.84 -0.20 -12.47
C GLY A 86 10.30 1.24 -12.53
N PHE A 87 11.41 1.54 -11.86
CA PHE A 87 11.98 2.87 -11.83
C PHE A 87 12.92 3.08 -13.03
N ASP A 88 12.94 4.29 -13.59
CA ASP A 88 13.87 4.64 -14.67
C ASP A 88 15.31 4.70 -14.16
N LYS A 89 15.50 5.27 -12.96
CA LYS A 89 16.79 5.31 -12.30
C LYS A 89 16.81 4.24 -11.21
N LYS A 90 17.94 3.54 -11.09
CA LYS A 90 18.11 2.51 -10.07
C LYS A 90 19.29 2.87 -9.18
N GLY A 91 18.99 3.19 -7.94
CA GLY A 91 19.99 3.49 -6.92
C GLY A 91 20.16 2.35 -5.93
N PHE A 92 20.31 2.70 -4.67
CA PHE A 92 20.50 1.73 -3.59
C PHE A 92 19.37 0.70 -3.57
N LEU A 93 19.70 -0.58 -3.47
CA LEU A 93 18.75 -1.70 -3.46
C LEU A 93 17.90 -1.80 -4.73
N GLY A 94 18.34 -1.20 -5.83
CA GLY A 94 17.65 -1.27 -7.12
C GLY A 94 16.45 -0.34 -7.26
N TYR A 95 16.25 0.58 -6.33
CA TYR A 95 15.12 1.52 -6.36
C TYR A 95 15.60 2.95 -6.55
N ASP A 96 14.73 3.77 -7.12
CA ASP A 96 14.87 5.23 -7.08
C ASP A 96 14.15 5.70 -5.80
N TRP A 97 14.91 5.88 -4.73
CA TRP A 97 14.33 6.21 -3.43
C TRP A 97 13.70 7.59 -3.38
N ASP A 98 14.22 8.54 -4.14
CA ASP A 98 13.62 9.88 -4.22
C ASP A 98 12.20 9.78 -4.80
N GLU A 99 12.04 9.07 -5.91
CA GLU A 99 10.73 8.88 -6.52
C GLU A 99 9.81 8.04 -5.64
N LEU A 100 10.36 6.97 -5.03
CA LEU A 100 9.59 6.10 -4.15
C LEU A 100 9.01 6.87 -2.98
N ILE A 101 9.81 7.70 -2.32
CA ILE A 101 9.36 8.46 -1.16
C ILE A 101 8.27 9.46 -1.57
N GLN A 102 8.43 10.12 -2.71
CA GLN A 102 7.41 11.04 -3.22
C GLN A 102 6.09 10.33 -3.52
N ARG A 103 6.15 9.12 -4.07
CA ARG A 103 4.96 8.31 -4.34
C ARG A 103 4.34 7.78 -3.06
N LEU A 104 5.14 7.37 -2.09
CA LEU A 104 4.68 6.83 -0.82
C LEU A 104 4.00 7.90 0.04
N TYR A 105 4.61 9.07 0.16
CA TYR A 105 4.13 10.18 1.00
C TYR A 105 3.39 11.24 0.19
N CYS A 106 2.48 10.79 -0.69
CA CYS A 106 1.64 11.72 -1.42
C CYS A 106 0.61 12.37 -0.49
N GLU A 107 0.04 13.49 -0.94
CA GLU A 107 -1.02 14.18 -0.20
C GLU A 107 -2.33 13.38 -0.25
N LEU A 108 -3.33 13.82 0.52
CA LEU A 108 -4.60 13.08 0.64
C LEU A 108 -5.27 12.80 -0.70
N ASP A 109 -5.13 13.69 -1.68
CA ASP A 109 -5.71 13.49 -3.02
C ASP A 109 -5.00 12.37 -3.81
N GLY A 110 -3.84 11.93 -3.37
CA GLY A 110 -3.14 10.79 -3.97
C GLY A 110 -3.60 9.44 -3.43
N PHE A 111 -4.49 9.43 -2.45
CA PHE A 111 -5.07 8.21 -1.88
C PHE A 111 -6.53 8.05 -2.27
N GLN A 112 -6.99 6.81 -2.29
CA GLN A 112 -8.41 6.50 -2.34
C GLN A 112 -8.74 5.53 -1.22
N ALA A 113 -9.93 5.67 -0.63
CA ALA A 113 -10.40 4.78 0.41
C ALA A 113 -11.17 3.64 -0.24
N LEU A 114 -10.71 2.41 -0.05
CA LEU A 114 -11.31 1.22 -0.63
C LEU A 114 -11.65 0.22 0.48
N CYS A 115 -12.75 -0.52 0.30
CA CYS A 115 -12.98 -1.67 1.17
C CYS A 115 -11.94 -2.75 0.85
N LYS A 116 -11.77 -3.70 1.75
CA LYS A 116 -10.75 -4.74 1.59
C LYS A 116 -10.90 -5.53 0.29
N THR A 117 -12.14 -5.79 -0.14
CA THR A 117 -12.41 -6.51 -1.39
C THR A 117 -11.95 -5.71 -2.62
N CYS A 118 -12.31 -4.42 -2.69
CA CYS A 118 -11.90 -3.56 -3.80
C CYS A 118 -10.39 -3.32 -3.79
N HIS A 119 -9.80 -3.18 -2.61
CA HIS A 119 -8.35 -3.02 -2.47
C HIS A 119 -7.61 -4.26 -2.98
N LYS A 120 -8.11 -5.45 -2.64
CA LYS A 120 -7.53 -6.70 -3.12
C LYS A 120 -7.64 -6.82 -4.64
N ALA A 121 -8.79 -6.45 -5.21
CA ALA A 121 -8.97 -6.48 -6.66
C ALA A 121 -7.96 -5.58 -7.37
N LYS A 122 -7.75 -4.36 -6.86
CA LYS A 122 -6.76 -3.44 -7.42
C LYS A 122 -5.35 -3.99 -7.30
N THR A 123 -5.00 -4.56 -6.14
CA THR A 123 -3.69 -5.18 -5.93
C THR A 123 -3.45 -6.31 -6.93
N ASP A 124 -4.45 -7.14 -7.17
CA ASP A 124 -4.35 -8.25 -8.13
C ASP A 124 -4.17 -7.73 -9.56
N GLU A 125 -4.85 -6.65 -9.93
CA GLU A 125 -4.69 -6.01 -11.24
C GLU A 125 -3.27 -5.47 -11.42
N GLU A 126 -2.71 -4.83 -10.40
CA GLU A 126 -1.35 -4.31 -10.43
C GLU A 126 -0.32 -5.45 -10.56
N LYS A 127 -0.53 -6.55 -9.86
CA LYS A 127 0.33 -7.73 -9.97
C LYS A 127 0.30 -8.31 -11.38
N ALA A 128 -0.87 -8.40 -11.99
CA ALA A 128 -1.02 -8.88 -13.36
C ALA A 128 -0.33 -7.94 -14.34
N ALA A 129 -0.46 -6.63 -14.15
CA ALA A 129 0.20 -5.64 -14.99
C ALA A 129 1.73 -5.73 -14.88
N ARG A 130 2.25 -5.97 -13.67
CA ARG A 130 3.71 -6.14 -13.46
C ARG A 130 4.24 -7.37 -14.18
N LYS A 131 3.49 -8.45 -14.21
CA LYS A 131 3.88 -9.68 -14.92
C LYS A 131 3.97 -9.46 -16.43
N LYS A 132 3.08 -8.62 -16.98
CA LYS A 132 3.07 -8.36 -18.43
C LYS A 132 4.29 -7.55 -18.91
N VAL A 133 4.92 -6.76 -18.06
CA VAL A 133 6.07 -5.94 -18.45
C VAL A 133 7.42 -6.59 -18.14
N LYS A 134 7.43 -7.80 -17.61
CA LYS A 134 8.66 -8.57 -17.38
C LYS A 134 9.12 -9.28 -18.62
#